data_badf43267bfbdc09b880c9db976d44c7
#
_entry.id   badf43267bfbdc09b880c9db976d44c7
#
_cell.length_a   1.000
_cell.length_b   1.000
_cell.length_c   1.000
_cell.angle_alpha   90.00
_cell.angle_beta   90.00
_cell.angle_gamma   90.00
#
_symmetry.space_group_name_H-M   'P 1'
#
loop_
_entity.id
_entity.type
_entity.pdbx_description
1 polymer ?
#
loop_
_entity_poly.entity_id
_entity_poly.type
_entity_poly.pdbx_seq_one_letter_code
_entity_poly.pdbx_strand_id
1 'polypeptide(L)'
;MRALKQHFSNYGLALAQVQAALITHDHTDHVKGIGAFSTQFHIPVYTTQAVHQSIQRNHFVSKKIPTSLQHIVSPHKSVDIGPFNVTPFTVPHDSADNNGYIIRVDDKCIVLLTDVGHFTDEMPDIIHQATHLIIESNYDVAMLASGPYPLRLQNRISSPYGHISNIETAEFLAKHLNSDNIQRVWLCHLSAQNNIPRIAFETCSKSLT
;
A
#
# COMPACT_ATOMS: atom_id res chain seq x y z
N MET A 1 12.17 8.17 10.42
CA MET A 1 13.49 8.49 9.81
C MET A 1 14.61 7.54 10.25
N ARG A 2 14.92 7.37 11.57
CA ARG A 2 16.01 6.47 12.01
C ARG A 2 15.79 5.01 11.54
N ALA A 3 14.60 4.45 11.76
CA ALA A 3 14.27 3.09 11.34
C ALA A 3 14.35 2.91 9.81
N LEU A 4 13.81 3.85 9.03
CA LEU A 4 13.88 3.81 7.57
C LEU A 4 15.34 3.84 7.09
N LYS A 5 16.18 4.74 7.64
CA LYS A 5 17.61 4.81 7.31
C LYS A 5 18.33 3.49 7.62
N GLN A 6 18.07 2.92 8.80
CA GLN A 6 18.67 1.63 9.18
C GLN A 6 18.22 0.51 8.24
N HIS A 7 16.94 0.49 7.90
CA HIS A 7 16.39 -0.52 6.98
C HIS A 7 17.07 -0.45 5.60
N PHE A 8 17.16 0.75 5.01
CA PHE A 8 17.89 0.93 3.74
C PHE A 8 19.35 0.47 3.84
N SER A 9 20.05 0.87 4.91
CA SER A 9 21.44 0.50 5.14
C SER A 9 21.66 -1.02 5.23
N ASN A 10 20.69 -1.77 5.80
CA ASN A 10 20.76 -3.23 5.88
C ASN A 10 20.76 -3.92 4.51
N TYR A 11 20.28 -3.22 3.47
CA TYR A 11 20.28 -3.70 2.09
C TYR A 11 21.34 -3.00 1.22
N GLY A 12 22.29 -2.28 1.82
CA GLY A 12 23.33 -1.54 1.08
C GLY A 12 22.81 -0.32 0.32
N LEU A 13 21.59 0.15 0.67
CA LEU A 13 20.96 1.30 0.02
C LEU A 13 21.09 2.55 0.88
N ALA A 14 21.06 3.72 0.25
CA ALA A 14 21.05 5.02 0.92
C ALA A 14 19.75 5.77 0.59
N LEU A 15 19.18 6.49 1.58
CA LEU A 15 17.98 7.30 1.37
C LEU A 15 18.16 8.41 0.33
N ALA A 16 19.40 8.86 0.10
CA ALA A 16 19.72 9.81 -0.95
C ALA A 16 19.57 9.27 -2.39
N GLN A 17 19.45 7.96 -2.55
CA GLN A 17 19.20 7.32 -3.85
C GLN A 17 17.71 7.29 -4.22
N VAL A 18 16.80 7.59 -3.27
CA VAL A 18 15.38 7.64 -3.53
C VAL A 18 15.06 8.85 -4.40
N GLN A 19 14.42 8.61 -5.54
CA GLN A 19 14.09 9.65 -6.52
C GLN A 19 12.69 10.24 -6.30
N ALA A 20 11.77 9.48 -5.73
CA ALA A 20 10.40 9.89 -5.46
C ALA A 20 9.79 9.08 -4.33
N ALA A 21 8.71 9.61 -3.73
CA ALA A 21 7.87 8.89 -2.79
C ALA A 21 6.42 8.88 -3.33
N LEU A 22 5.82 7.70 -3.39
CA LEU A 22 4.41 7.51 -3.68
C LEU A 22 3.67 7.33 -2.35
N ILE A 23 2.60 8.07 -2.12
CA ILE A 23 1.76 7.97 -0.92
C ILE A 23 0.39 7.44 -1.33
N THR A 24 -0.01 6.34 -0.73
CA THR A 24 -1.31 5.73 -0.98
C THR A 24 -2.45 6.57 -0.41
N HIS A 25 -2.37 6.91 0.88
CA HIS A 25 -3.41 7.66 1.60
C HIS A 25 -2.84 8.44 2.80
N ASP A 26 -3.70 9.13 3.54
CA ASP A 26 -3.35 10.12 4.56
C ASP A 26 -3.33 9.62 6.01
N HIS A 27 -3.51 8.31 6.27
CA HIS A 27 -3.40 7.80 7.63
C HIS A 27 -2.02 8.04 8.23
N THR A 28 -2.00 8.32 9.53
CA THR A 28 -0.81 8.84 10.23
C THR A 28 0.40 7.88 10.16
N ASP A 29 0.19 6.60 10.19
CA ASP A 29 1.24 5.58 10.08
C ASP A 29 1.92 5.58 8.71
N HIS A 30 1.22 5.99 7.64
CA HIS A 30 1.77 6.15 6.30
C HIS A 30 2.47 7.50 6.11
N VAL A 31 1.97 8.59 6.71
CA VAL A 31 2.41 9.95 6.37
C VAL A 31 3.20 10.70 7.44
N LYS A 32 3.27 10.20 8.68
CA LYS A 32 3.89 10.90 9.82
C LYS A 32 5.30 11.43 9.55
N GLY A 33 6.10 10.70 8.79
CA GLY A 33 7.50 11.04 8.50
C GLY A 33 7.74 11.70 7.15
N ILE A 34 6.73 11.78 6.27
CA ILE A 34 6.93 12.10 4.85
C ILE A 34 7.45 13.53 4.63
N GLY A 35 6.95 14.50 5.36
CA GLY A 35 7.38 15.90 5.21
C GLY A 35 8.84 16.11 5.65
N ALA A 36 9.29 15.42 6.72
CA ALA A 36 10.68 15.44 7.14
C ALA A 36 11.58 14.75 6.11
N PHE A 37 11.15 13.60 5.58
CA PHE A 37 11.85 12.86 4.55
C PHE A 37 12.00 13.67 3.27
N SER A 38 10.89 14.15 2.72
CA SER A 38 10.85 14.97 1.51
C SER A 38 11.76 16.20 1.61
N THR A 39 11.65 16.95 2.72
CA THR A 39 12.48 18.16 2.90
C THR A 39 13.96 17.85 3.05
N GLN A 40 14.33 16.82 3.82
CA GLN A 40 15.73 16.51 4.12
C GLN A 40 16.49 16.02 2.88
N PHE A 41 15.83 15.27 2.02
CA PHE A 41 16.45 14.64 0.85
C PHE A 41 16.01 15.26 -0.48
N HIS A 42 15.19 16.32 -0.44
CA HIS A 42 14.60 16.96 -1.63
C HIS A 42 13.82 15.98 -2.52
N ILE A 43 13.09 15.04 -1.86
CA ILE A 43 12.35 13.99 -2.54
C ILE A 43 10.97 14.50 -2.93
N PRO A 44 10.59 14.50 -4.22
CA PRO A 44 9.23 14.79 -4.66
C PRO A 44 8.25 13.72 -4.15
N VAL A 45 7.05 14.16 -3.75
CA VAL A 45 6.00 13.30 -3.21
C VAL A 45 4.82 13.33 -4.14
N TYR A 46 4.46 12.16 -4.66
CA TYR A 46 3.37 11.95 -5.58
C TYR A 46 2.18 11.32 -4.84
N THR A 47 1.05 11.97 -4.89
CA THR A 47 -0.24 11.48 -4.39
C THR A 47 -1.37 12.35 -4.93
N THR A 48 -2.64 12.02 -4.60
CA THR A 48 -3.77 12.84 -5.03
C THR A 48 -3.83 14.17 -4.30
N GLN A 49 -4.57 15.12 -4.88
CA GLN A 49 -4.78 16.43 -4.26
C GLN A 49 -5.43 16.33 -2.89
N ALA A 50 -6.40 15.42 -2.71
CA ALA A 50 -7.09 15.20 -1.45
C ALA A 50 -6.13 14.73 -0.36
N VAL A 51 -5.24 13.79 -0.67
CA VAL A 51 -4.20 13.30 0.28
C VAL A 51 -3.20 14.41 0.63
N HIS A 52 -2.70 15.18 -0.34
CA HIS A 52 -1.84 16.33 -0.04
C HIS A 52 -2.50 17.33 0.89
N GLN A 53 -3.78 17.68 0.65
CA GLN A 53 -4.54 18.59 1.50
C GLN A 53 -4.74 18.03 2.92
N SER A 54 -5.03 16.73 3.03
CA SER A 54 -5.16 16.08 4.32
C SER A 54 -3.85 16.07 5.09
N ILE A 55 -2.73 15.73 4.46
CA ILE A 55 -1.39 15.80 5.06
C ILE A 55 -1.10 17.21 5.59
N GLN A 56 -1.47 18.25 4.85
CA GLN A 56 -1.28 19.65 5.31
C GLN A 56 -2.08 19.97 6.58
N ARG A 57 -3.27 19.41 6.74
CA ARG A 57 -4.14 19.61 7.91
C ARG A 57 -3.81 18.68 9.08
N ASN A 58 -3.14 17.55 8.83
CA ASN A 58 -2.89 16.51 9.83
C ASN A 58 -1.87 16.99 10.89
N HIS A 59 -2.32 17.20 12.13
CA HIS A 59 -1.49 17.68 13.23
C HIS A 59 -0.37 16.71 13.65
N PHE A 60 -0.49 15.43 13.34
CA PHE A 60 0.55 14.42 13.61
C PHE A 60 1.71 14.48 12.61
N VAL A 61 1.53 15.14 11.47
CA VAL A 61 2.60 15.42 10.51
C VAL A 61 3.24 16.76 10.88
N SER A 62 4.22 16.74 11.77
CA SER A 62 4.86 17.94 12.32
C SER A 62 5.58 18.77 11.27
N LYS A 63 6.24 18.14 10.29
CA LYS A 63 6.88 18.82 9.17
C LYS A 63 6.08 18.53 7.89
N LYS A 64 5.59 19.60 7.25
CA LYS A 64 4.80 19.50 6.04
C LYS A 64 5.67 19.30 4.81
N ILE A 65 5.08 18.72 3.74
CA ILE A 65 5.74 18.61 2.45
C ILE A 65 5.82 20.00 1.83
N PRO A 66 7.01 20.48 1.42
CA PRO A 66 7.13 21.75 0.70
C PRO A 66 6.29 21.76 -0.57
N THR A 67 5.62 22.85 -0.88
CA THR A 67 4.75 22.94 -2.07
C THR A 67 5.49 22.62 -3.37
N SER A 68 6.78 23.01 -3.46
CA SER A 68 7.63 22.70 -4.61
C SER A 68 7.96 21.21 -4.79
N LEU A 69 7.71 20.38 -3.77
CA LEU A 69 7.92 18.94 -3.79
C LEU A 69 6.60 18.14 -3.81
N GLN A 70 5.45 18.82 -3.87
CA GLN A 70 4.15 18.20 -4.01
C GLN A 70 3.83 17.99 -5.50
N HIS A 71 3.62 16.75 -5.89
CA HIS A 71 3.21 16.37 -7.23
C HIS A 71 1.86 15.67 -7.17
N ILE A 72 0.90 16.20 -7.93
CA ILE A 72 -0.47 15.65 -7.94
C ILE A 72 -0.56 14.59 -9.01
N VAL A 73 -1.05 13.43 -8.63
CA VAL A 73 -1.45 12.35 -9.54
C VAL A 73 -2.96 12.16 -9.51
N SER A 74 -3.52 11.58 -10.55
CA SER A 74 -4.96 11.28 -10.64
C SER A 74 -5.15 9.82 -11.01
N PRO A 75 -6.16 9.13 -10.45
CA PRO A 75 -6.47 7.76 -10.82
C PRO A 75 -6.56 7.58 -12.33
N HIS A 76 -6.05 6.47 -12.83
CA HIS A 76 -6.00 6.05 -14.23
C HIS A 76 -5.20 6.98 -15.18
N LYS A 77 -4.45 7.95 -14.64
CA LYS A 77 -3.54 8.80 -15.43
C LYS A 77 -2.11 8.47 -15.10
N SER A 78 -1.39 7.95 -16.07
CA SER A 78 0.03 7.63 -15.92
C SER A 78 0.89 8.88 -15.82
N VAL A 79 1.95 8.79 -15.03
CA VAL A 79 3.02 9.80 -14.91
C VAL A 79 4.37 9.11 -14.98
N ASP A 80 5.32 9.71 -15.70
CA ASP A 80 6.68 9.21 -15.75
C ASP A 80 7.51 9.83 -14.62
N ILE A 81 8.17 8.97 -13.85
CA ILE A 81 9.04 9.33 -12.73
C ILE A 81 10.40 8.66 -12.95
N GLY A 82 11.33 9.39 -13.57
CA GLY A 82 12.58 8.77 -14.04
C GLY A 82 12.29 7.65 -15.04
N PRO A 83 12.78 6.42 -14.80
CA PRO A 83 12.51 5.27 -15.68
C PRO A 83 11.15 4.60 -15.42
N PHE A 84 10.41 5.03 -14.40
CA PHE A 84 9.17 4.39 -13.98
C PHE A 84 7.96 5.07 -14.62
N ASN A 85 7.08 4.29 -15.24
CA ASN A 85 5.73 4.73 -15.59
C ASN A 85 4.78 4.30 -14.48
N VAL A 86 4.16 5.26 -13.80
CA VAL A 86 3.34 5.06 -12.60
C VAL A 86 1.90 5.44 -12.91
N THR A 87 0.98 4.51 -12.69
CA THR A 87 -0.47 4.73 -12.84
C THR A 87 -1.15 4.46 -11.50
N PRO A 88 -1.71 5.47 -10.82
CA PRO A 88 -2.54 5.26 -9.65
C PRO A 88 -3.91 4.72 -10.04
N PHE A 89 -4.53 3.94 -9.15
CA PHE A 89 -5.93 3.49 -9.24
C PHE A 89 -6.59 3.57 -7.87
N THR A 90 -7.92 3.72 -7.85
CA THR A 90 -8.65 3.92 -6.59
C THR A 90 -8.78 2.62 -5.82
N VAL A 91 -8.57 2.69 -4.50
CA VAL A 91 -8.73 1.57 -3.57
C VAL A 91 -9.71 2.00 -2.46
N PRO A 92 -10.81 1.26 -2.23
CA PRO A 92 -11.77 1.59 -1.18
C PRO A 92 -11.13 1.49 0.22
N HIS A 93 -11.11 2.60 0.96
CA HIS A 93 -10.62 2.67 2.34
C HIS A 93 -11.19 3.89 3.07
N ASP A 94 -11.18 3.89 4.41
CA ASP A 94 -11.72 4.96 5.24
C ASP A 94 -10.73 6.13 5.44
N SER A 95 -10.28 6.71 4.33
CA SER A 95 -9.31 7.82 4.26
C SER A 95 -9.84 8.97 3.40
N ALA A 96 -9.10 10.08 3.32
CA ALA A 96 -9.47 11.22 2.47
C ALA A 96 -9.50 10.83 0.98
N ASP A 97 -8.61 9.93 0.60
CA ASP A 97 -8.51 9.27 -0.70
C ASP A 97 -7.48 8.14 -0.55
N ASN A 98 -7.66 7.03 -1.25
CA ASN A 98 -6.69 5.93 -1.20
C ASN A 98 -6.40 5.39 -2.60
N ASN A 99 -5.12 5.16 -2.88
CA ASN A 99 -4.65 4.72 -4.18
C ASN A 99 -3.75 3.51 -4.07
N GLY A 100 -3.99 2.53 -4.93
CA GLY A 100 -2.99 1.58 -5.35
C GLY A 100 -2.14 2.15 -6.48
N TYR A 101 -1.04 1.48 -6.81
CA TYR A 101 -0.14 1.92 -7.87
C TYR A 101 0.25 0.76 -8.78
N ILE A 102 0.16 0.99 -10.08
CA ILE A 102 0.78 0.15 -11.11
C ILE A 102 2.08 0.85 -11.51
N ILE A 103 3.21 0.19 -11.32
CA ILE A 103 4.54 0.74 -11.59
C ILE A 103 5.21 -0.12 -12.64
N ARG A 104 5.46 0.44 -13.81
CA ARG A 104 6.13 -0.25 -14.91
C ARG A 104 7.54 0.27 -15.09
N VAL A 105 8.49 -0.65 -15.23
CA VAL A 105 9.87 -0.36 -15.57
C VAL A 105 10.45 -1.56 -16.31
N ASP A 106 11.06 -1.33 -17.46
CA ASP A 106 11.55 -2.38 -18.36
C ASP A 106 10.44 -3.44 -18.64
N ASP A 107 10.72 -4.71 -18.37
CA ASP A 107 9.81 -5.85 -18.50
C ASP A 107 8.94 -6.11 -17.25
N LYS A 108 9.05 -5.25 -16.22
CA LYS A 108 8.38 -5.47 -14.94
C LYS A 108 7.13 -4.61 -14.78
N CYS A 109 6.07 -5.23 -14.29
CA CYS A 109 4.86 -4.57 -13.84
C CYS A 109 4.66 -4.88 -12.35
N ILE A 110 4.91 -3.88 -11.50
CA ILE A 110 4.75 -3.99 -10.04
C ILE A 110 3.40 -3.37 -9.68
N VAL A 111 2.56 -4.14 -9.00
CA VAL A 111 1.27 -3.64 -8.48
C VAL A 111 1.36 -3.57 -6.95
N LEU A 112 1.05 -2.40 -6.40
CA LEU A 112 0.90 -2.17 -4.96
C LEU A 112 -0.57 -1.97 -4.62
N LEU A 113 -1.10 -2.83 -3.74
CA LEU A 113 -2.49 -2.85 -3.31
C LEU A 113 -2.53 -3.08 -1.80
N THR A 114 -2.61 -2.00 -1.03
CA THR A 114 -2.65 -2.00 0.44
C THR A 114 -3.79 -1.14 0.95
N ASP A 115 -4.21 -1.39 2.18
CA ASP A 115 -5.34 -0.70 2.83
C ASP A 115 -6.61 -0.84 2.02
N VAL A 116 -6.99 -2.10 1.81
CA VAL A 116 -8.08 -2.52 0.93
C VAL A 116 -9.31 -2.85 1.75
N GLY A 117 -10.35 -2.05 1.63
CA GLY A 117 -11.63 -2.35 2.28
C GLY A 117 -12.41 -3.47 1.57
N HIS A 118 -12.35 -3.48 0.24
CA HIS A 118 -12.88 -4.56 -0.60
C HIS A 118 -12.27 -4.51 -2.00
N PHE A 119 -12.33 -5.61 -2.72
CA PHE A 119 -11.90 -5.67 -4.12
C PHE A 119 -12.97 -5.09 -5.05
N THR A 120 -12.57 -4.21 -5.97
CA THR A 120 -13.45 -3.62 -7.00
C THR A 120 -13.38 -4.41 -8.29
N ASP A 121 -14.33 -4.16 -9.20
CA ASP A 121 -14.44 -4.88 -10.49
C ASP A 121 -13.22 -4.67 -11.42
N GLU A 122 -12.45 -3.60 -11.23
CA GLU A 122 -11.23 -3.33 -12.02
C GLU A 122 -9.97 -4.05 -11.51
N MET A 123 -9.93 -4.41 -10.23
CA MET A 123 -8.73 -4.99 -9.60
C MET A 123 -8.30 -6.34 -10.18
N PRO A 124 -9.19 -7.22 -10.62
CA PRO A 124 -8.82 -8.43 -11.37
C PRO A 124 -7.93 -8.13 -12.58
N ASP A 125 -8.31 -7.20 -13.43
CA ASP A 125 -7.54 -6.82 -14.62
C ASP A 125 -6.21 -6.15 -14.25
N ILE A 126 -6.19 -5.42 -13.15
CA ILE A 126 -4.97 -4.79 -12.63
C ILE A 126 -3.96 -5.84 -12.16
N ILE A 127 -4.38 -6.80 -11.34
CA ILE A 127 -3.44 -7.83 -10.83
C ILE A 127 -3.04 -8.84 -11.91
N HIS A 128 -3.89 -9.10 -12.90
CA HIS A 128 -3.61 -10.04 -13.99
C HIS A 128 -2.37 -9.65 -14.82
N GLN A 129 -2.08 -8.36 -14.93
CA GLN A 129 -0.90 -7.84 -15.64
C GLN A 129 0.38 -7.83 -14.78
N ALA A 130 0.28 -8.08 -13.46
CA ALA A 130 1.41 -7.95 -12.56
C ALA A 130 2.48 -9.04 -12.78
N THR A 131 3.73 -8.65 -12.84
CA THR A 131 4.88 -9.55 -12.66
C THR A 131 5.27 -9.64 -11.19
N HIS A 132 5.02 -8.57 -10.42
CA HIS A 132 5.29 -8.44 -9.01
C HIS A 132 4.08 -7.82 -8.32
N LEU A 133 3.54 -8.48 -7.32
CA LEU A 133 2.36 -8.02 -6.60
C LEU A 133 2.67 -7.84 -5.11
N ILE A 134 2.38 -6.66 -4.59
CA ILE A 134 2.38 -6.36 -3.16
C ILE A 134 0.92 -6.15 -2.78
N ILE A 135 0.35 -7.08 -2.00
CA ILE A 135 -1.08 -7.07 -1.68
C ILE A 135 -1.32 -7.20 -0.18
N GLU A 136 -2.33 -6.52 0.32
CA GLU A 136 -2.73 -6.62 1.71
C GLU A 136 -3.20 -8.04 2.06
N SER A 137 -2.89 -8.46 3.30
CA SER A 137 -3.44 -9.62 3.99
C SER A 137 -3.49 -9.25 5.47
N ASN A 138 -4.48 -8.42 5.85
CA ASN A 138 -4.41 -7.68 7.11
C ASN A 138 -4.63 -8.57 8.32
N TYR A 139 -5.70 -9.35 8.36
CA TYR A 139 -6.07 -10.08 9.56
C TYR A 139 -6.51 -11.53 9.28
N ASP A 140 -6.28 -12.37 10.28
CA ASP A 140 -6.94 -13.66 10.41
C ASP A 140 -8.29 -13.47 11.10
N VAL A 141 -9.36 -14.05 10.55
CA VAL A 141 -10.75 -13.86 11.01
C VAL A 141 -10.93 -14.32 12.46
N ALA A 142 -10.35 -15.47 12.83
CA ALA A 142 -10.45 -16.00 14.18
C ALA A 142 -9.66 -15.16 15.19
N MET A 143 -8.46 -14.70 14.80
CA MET A 143 -7.65 -13.82 15.63
C MET A 143 -8.32 -12.46 15.85
N LEU A 144 -8.94 -11.87 14.83
CA LEU A 144 -9.66 -10.61 14.97
C LEU A 144 -10.88 -10.77 15.92
N ALA A 145 -11.66 -11.82 15.74
CA ALA A 145 -12.87 -12.08 16.55
C ALA A 145 -12.56 -12.35 18.03
N SER A 146 -11.44 -13.05 18.32
CA SER A 146 -11.01 -13.39 19.69
C SER A 146 -9.95 -12.44 20.27
N GLY A 147 -9.50 -11.48 19.48
CA GLY A 147 -8.40 -10.57 19.81
C GLY A 147 -8.78 -9.48 20.82
N PRO A 148 -7.80 -8.70 21.29
CA PRO A 148 -7.98 -7.72 22.35
C PRO A 148 -8.73 -6.45 21.91
N TYR A 149 -9.06 -6.31 20.64
CA TYR A 149 -9.69 -5.10 20.13
C TYR A 149 -11.17 -5.00 20.56
N PRO A 150 -11.63 -3.81 20.94
CA PRO A 150 -13.06 -3.58 21.18
C PRO A 150 -13.89 -3.90 19.92
N LEU A 151 -15.12 -4.40 20.11
CA LEU A 151 -16.02 -4.80 19.02
C LEU A 151 -16.19 -3.70 17.94
N ARG A 152 -16.27 -2.42 18.37
CA ARG A 152 -16.34 -1.30 17.43
C ARG A 152 -15.15 -1.23 16.48
N LEU A 153 -13.94 -1.54 16.98
CA LEU A 153 -12.73 -1.54 16.17
C LEU A 153 -12.68 -2.78 15.27
N GLN A 154 -13.08 -3.95 15.79
CA GLN A 154 -13.20 -5.17 14.98
C GLN A 154 -14.15 -4.95 13.78
N ASN A 155 -15.34 -4.37 14.04
CA ASN A 155 -16.33 -4.06 13.00
C ASN A 155 -15.81 -3.02 11.98
N ARG A 156 -15.01 -2.03 12.42
CA ARG A 156 -14.37 -1.08 11.50
C ARG A 156 -13.35 -1.79 10.61
N ILE A 157 -12.50 -2.64 11.18
CA ILE A 157 -11.46 -3.38 10.44
C ILE A 157 -12.09 -4.27 9.37
N SER A 158 -13.15 -5.01 9.69
CA SER A 158 -13.85 -5.92 8.76
C SER A 158 -14.94 -5.25 7.92
N SER A 159 -15.01 -3.91 7.92
CA SER A 159 -16.00 -3.19 7.11
C SER A 159 -15.56 -3.07 5.63
N PRO A 160 -16.47 -2.78 4.70
CA PRO A 160 -16.13 -2.57 3.28
C PRO A 160 -15.16 -1.42 2.99
N TYR A 161 -14.85 -0.60 3.99
CA TYR A 161 -13.84 0.47 3.94
C TYR A 161 -12.74 0.28 4.98
N GLY A 162 -12.67 -0.90 5.62
CA GLY A 162 -11.61 -1.27 6.54
C GLY A 162 -10.45 -1.95 5.82
N HIS A 163 -10.27 -3.24 6.13
CA HIS A 163 -9.19 -4.06 5.58
C HIS A 163 -9.71 -5.43 5.17
N ILE A 164 -8.96 -6.14 4.34
CA ILE A 164 -9.26 -7.51 3.90
C ILE A 164 -8.57 -8.55 4.78
N SER A 165 -9.25 -9.67 4.98
CA SER A 165 -8.73 -10.83 5.68
C SER A 165 -7.77 -11.67 4.84
N ASN A 166 -7.03 -12.57 5.49
CA ASN A 166 -6.20 -13.56 4.80
C ASN A 166 -7.02 -14.43 3.83
N ILE A 167 -8.27 -14.76 4.20
CA ILE A 167 -9.16 -15.59 3.39
C ILE A 167 -9.59 -14.84 2.13
N GLU A 168 -10.07 -13.59 2.26
CA GLU A 168 -10.46 -12.76 1.11
C GLU A 168 -9.31 -12.54 0.15
N THR A 169 -8.11 -12.28 0.67
CA THR A 169 -6.88 -12.17 -0.15
C THR A 169 -6.59 -13.47 -0.89
N ALA A 170 -6.66 -14.61 -0.19
CA ALA A 170 -6.38 -15.92 -0.76
C ALA A 170 -7.36 -16.28 -1.88
N GLU A 171 -8.67 -16.06 -1.66
CA GLU A 171 -9.73 -16.30 -2.66
C GLU A 171 -9.57 -15.41 -3.89
N PHE A 172 -9.25 -14.12 -3.67
CA PHE A 172 -9.01 -13.17 -4.76
C PHE A 172 -7.80 -13.56 -5.60
N LEU A 173 -6.70 -13.94 -4.97
CA LEU A 173 -5.50 -14.41 -5.65
C LEU A 173 -5.75 -15.71 -6.44
N ALA A 174 -6.41 -16.69 -5.83
CA ALA A 174 -6.72 -17.98 -6.48
C ALA A 174 -7.57 -17.80 -7.73
N LYS A 175 -8.45 -16.81 -7.74
CA LYS A 175 -9.37 -16.56 -8.85
C LYS A 175 -8.77 -15.71 -9.97
N HIS A 176 -7.87 -14.78 -9.65
CA HIS A 176 -7.50 -13.69 -10.57
C HIS A 176 -6.00 -13.56 -10.84
N LEU A 177 -5.15 -14.26 -10.08
CA LEU A 177 -3.71 -14.19 -10.31
C LEU A 177 -3.34 -14.91 -11.61
N ASN A 178 -2.58 -14.24 -12.47
CA ASN A 178 -2.05 -14.85 -13.69
C ASN A 178 -0.76 -15.63 -13.35
N SER A 179 -0.86 -16.96 -13.24
CA SER A 179 0.26 -17.84 -12.91
C SER A 179 1.38 -17.79 -13.94
N ASP A 180 1.07 -17.50 -15.22
CA ASP A 180 2.06 -17.47 -16.30
C ASP A 180 2.93 -16.20 -16.27
N ASN A 181 2.41 -15.13 -15.68
CA ASN A 181 3.07 -13.83 -15.66
C ASN A 181 3.71 -13.48 -14.31
N ILE A 182 3.09 -13.91 -13.21
CA ILE A 182 3.52 -13.53 -11.88
C ILE A 182 4.84 -14.19 -11.47
N GLN A 183 5.80 -13.38 -11.06
CA GLN A 183 7.10 -13.86 -10.59
C GLN A 183 7.17 -13.85 -9.07
N ARG A 184 6.47 -12.91 -8.42
CA ARG A 184 6.52 -12.74 -6.97
C ARG A 184 5.28 -12.07 -6.40
N VAL A 185 4.81 -12.61 -5.27
CA VAL A 185 3.74 -12.01 -4.46
C VAL A 185 4.29 -11.75 -3.06
N TRP A 186 4.08 -10.55 -2.53
CA TRP A 186 4.33 -10.21 -1.14
C TRP A 186 3.00 -9.88 -0.46
N LEU A 187 2.73 -10.57 0.64
CA LEU A 187 1.65 -10.22 1.54
C LEU A 187 2.14 -9.08 2.44
N CYS A 188 1.41 -7.99 2.49
CA CYS A 188 1.78 -6.80 3.25
C CYS A 188 0.68 -6.36 4.21
N HIS A 189 0.96 -5.31 4.99
CA HIS A 189 0.04 -4.67 5.93
C HIS A 189 -0.61 -5.65 6.92
N LEU A 190 0.16 -6.63 7.39
CA LEU A 190 -0.29 -7.62 8.37
C LEU A 190 -0.48 -6.96 9.74
N SER A 191 -1.66 -7.13 10.34
CA SER A 191 -1.95 -6.64 11.69
C SER A 191 -1.03 -7.29 12.72
N ALA A 192 -0.35 -6.48 13.51
CA ALA A 192 0.51 -6.97 14.59
C ALA A 192 -0.25 -7.69 15.72
N GLN A 193 -1.57 -7.46 15.85
CA GLN A 193 -2.40 -8.03 16.91
C GLN A 193 -3.31 -9.16 16.40
N ASN A 194 -3.73 -9.09 15.13
CA ASN A 194 -4.76 -9.97 14.59
C ASN A 194 -4.25 -10.81 13.42
N ASN A 195 -2.94 -10.94 13.26
CA ASN A 195 -2.33 -11.78 12.23
C ASN A 195 -0.95 -12.30 12.65
N ILE A 196 -0.51 -13.33 11.95
CA ILE A 196 0.85 -13.88 12.05
C ILE A 196 1.32 -14.16 10.62
N PRO A 197 2.54 -13.77 10.23
CA PRO A 197 3.04 -13.95 8.86
C PRO A 197 2.90 -15.38 8.33
N ARG A 198 3.09 -16.38 9.21
CA ARG A 198 2.91 -17.79 8.85
C ARG A 198 1.45 -18.11 8.49
N ILE A 199 0.47 -17.62 9.26
CA ILE A 199 -0.96 -17.87 8.99
C ILE A 199 -1.36 -17.23 7.67
N ALA A 200 -0.99 -15.97 7.44
CA ALA A 200 -1.26 -15.29 6.18
C ALA A 200 -0.66 -16.06 4.99
N PHE A 201 0.59 -16.46 5.08
CA PHE A 201 1.26 -17.23 4.05
C PHE A 201 0.61 -18.61 3.80
N GLU A 202 0.33 -19.38 4.86
CA GLU A 202 -0.30 -20.72 4.74
C GLU A 202 -1.70 -20.63 4.16
N THR A 203 -2.49 -19.59 4.52
CA THR A 203 -3.85 -19.37 3.99
C THR A 203 -3.78 -19.09 2.49
N CYS A 204 -2.94 -18.15 2.05
CA CYS A 204 -2.82 -17.81 0.64
C CYS A 204 -2.20 -18.95 -0.19
N SER A 205 -1.17 -19.63 0.32
CA SER A 205 -0.51 -20.72 -0.40
C SER A 205 -1.42 -21.90 -0.67
N LYS A 206 -2.29 -22.28 0.28
CA LYS A 206 -3.25 -23.38 0.11
C LYS A 206 -4.30 -23.11 -0.97
N SER A 207 -4.61 -21.86 -1.22
CA SER A 207 -5.59 -21.48 -2.25
C SER A 207 -4.98 -21.37 -3.65
N LEU A 208 -3.65 -21.35 -3.76
CA LEU A 208 -2.92 -21.28 -5.04
C LEU A 208 -2.42 -22.63 -5.55
N THR A 209 -2.61 -23.70 -4.77
CA THR A 209 -2.29 -25.10 -5.14
C THR A 209 -3.52 -25.85 -5.59
#